data_c22964a5a3b5c7a6cd4a82f317a0eb49
#
_entry.id   c22964a5a3b5c7a6cd4a82f317a0eb49
#
_cell.length_a   1.000
_cell.length_b   1.000
_cell.length_c   1.000
_cell.angle_alpha   90.00
_cell.angle_beta   90.00
_cell.angle_gamma   90.00
#
_symmetry.space_group_name_H-M   'P 1'
#
loop_
_entity.id
_entity.type
_entity.pdbx_description
1 polymer ?
#
loop_
_entity_poly.entity_id
_entity_poly.type
_entity_poly.pdbx_seq_one_letter_code
_entity_poly.pdbx_strand_id
1 'polypeptide(L)'
;QTTRPHKLVRRMLPRVSEILNEAFMPSDTRAELQRFLEVHPETRHFDVFLHDLNTVERGKRLDRGGIETAYRSGMLLPGSMFALDVLGGTVQATGLGFDDGDADRPCRPIPGTLVPVPWQKDSLAQLQVTMHEHDGGAFYGDPRHVLAAVLERITALGLTPVVAIEYEFYFIDRERGADGQGNARTHDAVG
;
A
#
# COMPACT_ATOMS: atom_id res chain seq x y z
N GLN A 1 -1.64 -40.45 23.21
CA GLN A 1 -2.38 -40.12 21.96
C GLN A 1 -2.31 -38.62 21.75
N THR A 2 -1.36 -38.20 20.94
CA THR A 2 -1.15 -36.79 20.57
C THR A 2 -1.88 -36.53 19.26
N THR A 3 -3.01 -35.87 19.34
CA THR A 3 -3.79 -35.38 18.19
C THR A 3 -3.03 -34.27 17.47
N ARG A 4 -2.70 -34.48 16.22
CA ARG A 4 -1.98 -33.52 15.35
C ARG A 4 -2.88 -32.36 14.97
N PRO A 5 -2.53 -31.08 15.26
CA PRO A 5 -3.33 -29.91 14.87
C PRO A 5 -3.13 -29.46 13.41
N HIS A 6 -2.39 -30.21 12.58
CA HIS A 6 -1.94 -29.75 11.27
C HIS A 6 -2.98 -29.76 10.13
N LYS A 7 -4.15 -30.33 10.30
CA LYS A 7 -5.13 -30.44 9.20
C LYS A 7 -6.13 -29.28 9.10
N LEU A 8 -6.34 -28.50 10.17
CA LEU A 8 -7.35 -27.43 10.17
C LEU A 8 -6.83 -26.13 9.54
N VAL A 9 -5.55 -25.80 9.69
CA VAL A 9 -4.97 -24.55 9.20
C VAL A 9 -4.81 -24.55 7.66
N ARG A 10 -4.69 -25.73 7.04
CA ARG A 10 -4.49 -25.86 5.59
C ARG A 10 -5.73 -25.52 4.73
N ARG A 11 -6.90 -25.32 5.36
CA ARG A 11 -8.18 -25.14 4.63
C ARG A 11 -8.70 -23.69 4.65
N MET A 12 -8.05 -22.75 5.34
CA MET A 12 -8.57 -21.39 5.56
C MET A 12 -7.76 -20.27 4.92
N LEU A 13 -6.59 -20.54 4.38
CA LEU A 13 -5.82 -19.48 3.73
C LEU A 13 -5.62 -19.82 2.25
N PRO A 14 -6.08 -18.99 1.31
CA PRO A 14 -5.71 -19.11 -0.09
C PRO A 14 -4.18 -19.05 -0.21
N ARG A 15 -3.61 -19.73 -1.20
CA ARG A 15 -2.16 -19.68 -1.43
C ARG A 15 -1.77 -18.24 -1.71
N VAL A 16 -0.60 -17.81 -1.20
CA VAL A 16 -0.10 -16.45 -1.44
C VAL A 16 -0.06 -16.14 -2.95
N SER A 17 0.25 -17.14 -3.78
CA SER A 17 0.15 -17.04 -5.25
C SER A 17 -1.28 -16.86 -5.76
N GLU A 18 -2.29 -17.39 -5.07
CA GLU A 18 -3.70 -17.18 -5.43
C GLU A 18 -4.14 -15.77 -5.04
N ILE A 19 -3.74 -15.29 -3.85
CA ILE A 19 -3.99 -13.90 -3.43
C ILE A 19 -3.30 -12.91 -4.36
N LEU A 20 -2.06 -13.18 -4.78
CA LEU A 20 -1.31 -12.33 -5.69
C LEU A 20 -1.83 -12.43 -7.14
N ASN A 21 -2.29 -13.60 -7.59
CA ASN A 21 -2.88 -13.78 -8.92
C ASN A 21 -4.34 -13.29 -9.00
N GLU A 22 -5.17 -13.49 -7.97
CA GLU A 22 -6.50 -12.89 -7.90
C GLU A 22 -6.42 -11.36 -7.81
N ALA A 23 -5.38 -10.80 -7.18
CA ALA A 23 -5.08 -9.38 -7.19
C ALA A 23 -4.76 -8.81 -8.57
N PHE A 24 -4.56 -9.66 -9.59
CA PHE A 24 -4.12 -9.25 -10.92
C PHE A 24 -5.19 -9.38 -12.03
N MET A 25 -6.44 -9.68 -11.69
CA MET A 25 -7.50 -9.84 -12.71
C MET A 25 -8.21 -8.51 -13.01
N PRO A 26 -8.14 -8.00 -14.26
CA PRO A 26 -8.67 -6.67 -14.65
C PRO A 26 -10.19 -6.50 -14.52
N SER A 27 -10.96 -7.57 -14.42
CA SER A 27 -12.43 -7.51 -14.35
C SER A 27 -12.97 -7.18 -12.96
N ASP A 28 -12.21 -7.47 -11.88
CA ASP A 28 -12.68 -7.27 -10.51
C ASP A 28 -12.36 -5.86 -9.98
N THR A 29 -11.30 -5.24 -10.47
CA THR A 29 -10.87 -3.90 -10.03
C THR A 29 -11.89 -2.80 -10.38
N ARG A 30 -12.52 -2.83 -11.56
CA ARG A 30 -13.57 -1.87 -11.91
C ARG A 30 -14.81 -2.00 -11.03
N ALA A 31 -15.19 -3.23 -10.70
CA ALA A 31 -16.30 -3.50 -9.81
C ALA A 31 -16.03 -3.01 -8.37
N GLU A 32 -14.77 -3.05 -7.92
CA GLU A 32 -14.36 -2.48 -6.64
C GLU A 32 -14.65 -0.97 -6.57
N LEU A 33 -14.17 -0.21 -7.55
CA LEU A 33 -14.40 1.24 -7.58
C LEU A 33 -15.90 1.58 -7.63
N GLN A 34 -16.68 0.86 -8.45
CA GLN A 34 -18.11 1.08 -8.54
C GLN A 34 -18.81 0.84 -7.20
N ARG A 35 -18.56 -0.30 -6.56
CA ARG A 35 -19.10 -0.62 -5.23
C ARG A 35 -18.70 0.42 -4.19
N PHE A 36 -17.44 0.87 -4.21
CA PHE A 36 -16.97 1.91 -3.31
C PHE A 36 -17.74 3.22 -3.49
N LEU A 37 -17.92 3.67 -4.74
CA LEU A 37 -18.62 4.92 -5.03
C LEU A 37 -20.14 4.86 -4.77
N GLU A 38 -20.74 3.67 -4.81
CA GLU A 38 -22.14 3.45 -4.40
C GLU A 38 -22.30 3.60 -2.88
N VAL A 39 -21.33 3.10 -2.10
CA VAL A 39 -21.35 3.16 -0.63
C VAL A 39 -20.90 4.55 -0.12
N HIS A 40 -19.98 5.20 -0.84
CA HIS A 40 -19.38 6.48 -0.49
C HIS A 40 -19.57 7.54 -1.58
N PRO A 41 -20.81 7.90 -1.93
CA PRO A 41 -21.10 8.81 -3.06
C PRO A 41 -20.56 10.23 -2.86
N GLU A 42 -20.29 10.61 -1.59
CA GLU A 42 -19.73 11.92 -1.21
C GLU A 42 -18.23 12.03 -1.49
N THR A 43 -17.51 10.92 -1.71
CA THR A 43 -16.06 10.93 -1.90
C THR A 43 -15.68 11.69 -3.16
N ARG A 44 -14.84 12.69 -3.02
CA ARG A 44 -14.40 13.59 -4.10
C ARG A 44 -12.93 13.45 -4.44
N HIS A 45 -12.10 13.09 -3.45
CA HIS A 45 -10.66 13.02 -3.59
C HIS A 45 -10.15 11.64 -3.18
N PHE A 46 -9.08 11.21 -3.84
CA PHE A 46 -8.46 9.92 -3.65
C PHE A 46 -6.95 10.11 -3.57
N ASP A 47 -6.37 9.83 -2.40
CA ASP A 47 -4.92 9.76 -2.25
C ASP A 47 -4.45 8.40 -2.76
N VAL A 48 -3.78 8.42 -3.89
CA VAL A 48 -3.26 7.22 -4.56
C VAL A 48 -1.75 7.20 -4.39
N PHE A 49 -1.25 6.16 -3.73
CA PHE A 49 0.15 6.12 -3.31
C PHE A 49 0.74 4.71 -3.34
N LEU A 50 2.05 4.65 -3.38
CA LEU A 50 2.87 3.49 -3.08
C LEU A 50 3.76 3.81 -1.88
N HIS A 51 4.34 2.78 -1.27
CA HIS A 51 5.33 2.97 -0.20
C HIS A 51 6.73 2.76 -0.76
N ASP A 52 7.63 3.70 -0.45
CA ASP A 52 9.05 3.54 -0.77
C ASP A 52 9.78 2.64 0.25
N LEU A 53 11.08 2.43 0.07
CA LEU A 53 11.91 1.62 0.97
C LEU A 53 12.02 2.18 2.40
N ASN A 54 11.71 3.45 2.59
CA ASN A 54 11.67 4.12 3.89
C ASN A 54 10.27 4.14 4.50
N THR A 55 9.32 3.41 3.92
CA THR A 55 7.88 3.39 4.29
C THR A 55 7.16 4.72 4.12
N VAL A 56 7.73 5.66 3.37
CA VAL A 56 7.08 6.94 3.07
C VAL A 56 6.08 6.74 1.95
N GLU A 57 4.87 7.24 2.16
CA GLU A 57 3.82 7.26 1.13
C GLU A 57 4.19 8.27 0.03
N ARG A 58 4.28 7.78 -1.20
CA ARG A 58 4.59 8.58 -2.38
C ARG A 58 3.46 8.45 -3.38
N GLY A 59 2.88 9.57 -3.79
CA GLY A 59 1.74 9.49 -4.71
C GLY A 59 1.14 10.84 -5.06
N LYS A 60 -0.11 10.79 -5.50
CA LYS A 60 -0.86 11.95 -5.97
C LYS A 60 -2.29 11.90 -5.43
N ARG A 61 -2.87 13.08 -5.22
CA ARG A 61 -4.30 13.22 -5.01
C ARG A 61 -5.01 13.34 -6.33
N LEU A 62 -5.99 12.48 -6.56
CA LEU A 62 -6.82 12.43 -7.76
C LEU A 62 -8.26 12.85 -7.42
N ASP A 63 -8.96 13.38 -8.42
CA ASP A 63 -10.40 13.51 -8.43
C ASP A 63 -11.09 12.22 -8.93
N ARG A 64 -12.40 12.24 -9.08
CA ARG A 64 -13.19 11.12 -9.60
C ARG A 64 -12.73 10.67 -10.99
N GLY A 65 -12.51 11.60 -11.91
CA GLY A 65 -12.06 11.27 -13.25
C GLY A 65 -10.67 10.63 -13.27
N GLY A 66 -9.79 11.13 -12.39
CA GLY A 66 -8.46 10.58 -12.19
C GLY A 66 -8.46 9.17 -11.63
N ILE A 67 -9.28 8.88 -10.61
CA ILE A 67 -9.36 7.53 -10.03
C ILE A 67 -9.97 6.52 -11.02
N GLU A 68 -11.00 6.90 -11.78
CA GLU A 68 -11.55 6.06 -12.85
C GLU A 68 -10.51 5.71 -13.91
N THR A 69 -9.65 6.68 -14.24
CA THR A 69 -8.54 6.46 -15.17
C THR A 69 -7.49 5.53 -14.56
N ALA A 70 -7.14 5.70 -13.29
CA ALA A 70 -6.21 4.83 -12.60
C ALA A 70 -6.68 3.36 -12.57
N TYR A 71 -7.98 3.11 -12.35
CA TYR A 71 -8.56 1.78 -12.41
C TYR A 71 -8.66 1.21 -13.83
N ARG A 72 -8.83 2.06 -14.84
CA ARG A 72 -8.95 1.64 -16.24
C ARG A 72 -7.60 1.31 -16.89
N SER A 73 -6.59 2.13 -16.65
CA SER A 73 -5.32 2.09 -17.39
C SER A 73 -4.08 2.21 -16.52
N GLY A 74 -4.25 2.31 -15.20
CA GLY A 74 -3.16 2.65 -14.30
C GLY A 74 -2.88 4.16 -14.26
N MET A 75 -1.93 4.54 -13.42
CA MET A 75 -1.36 5.88 -13.38
C MET A 75 0.15 5.81 -13.60
N LEU A 76 0.75 6.88 -14.06
CA LEU A 76 2.18 6.94 -14.31
C LEU A 76 2.89 7.68 -13.16
N LEU A 77 3.95 7.06 -12.65
CA LEU A 77 4.84 7.63 -11.64
C LEU A 77 6.31 7.34 -12.02
N PRO A 78 7.23 8.27 -11.74
CA PRO A 78 8.63 8.07 -12.03
C PRO A 78 9.25 6.99 -11.12
N GLY A 79 10.14 6.16 -11.66
CA GLY A 79 10.83 5.12 -10.91
C GLY A 79 11.73 5.67 -9.80
N SER A 80 12.19 6.90 -9.93
CA SER A 80 12.98 7.63 -8.93
C SER A 80 12.26 7.82 -7.59
N MET A 81 10.94 7.64 -7.52
CA MET A 81 10.20 7.68 -6.24
C MET A 81 10.73 6.65 -5.23
N PHE A 82 11.27 5.53 -5.71
CA PHE A 82 11.92 4.52 -4.85
C PHE A 82 13.37 4.84 -4.50
N ALA A 83 13.95 5.86 -5.14
CA ALA A 83 15.31 6.35 -4.88
C ALA A 83 15.35 7.51 -3.88
N LEU A 84 14.22 7.94 -3.35
CA LEU A 84 14.16 9.08 -2.44
C LEU A 84 14.53 8.68 -1.02
N ASP A 85 15.28 9.54 -0.33
CA ASP A 85 15.46 9.44 1.11
C ASP A 85 14.20 9.95 1.87
N VAL A 86 14.24 9.92 3.20
CA VAL A 86 13.12 10.35 4.05
C VAL A 86 12.79 11.84 3.92
N LEU A 87 13.72 12.65 3.45
CA LEU A 87 13.56 14.08 3.22
C LEU A 87 13.15 14.41 1.78
N GLY A 88 13.08 13.42 0.90
CA GLY A 88 12.74 13.56 -0.51
C GLY A 88 13.95 13.87 -1.42
N GLY A 89 15.17 13.75 -0.91
CA GLY A 89 16.40 13.84 -1.70
C GLY A 89 16.67 12.56 -2.49
N THR A 90 17.08 12.68 -3.75
CA THR A 90 17.39 11.52 -4.60
C THR A 90 18.72 10.89 -4.20
N VAL A 91 18.71 9.58 -3.89
CA VAL A 91 19.91 8.80 -3.60
C VAL A 91 20.46 8.24 -4.92
N GLN A 92 21.41 8.91 -5.54
CA GLN A 92 21.97 8.56 -6.86
C GLN A 92 22.57 7.14 -6.91
N ALA A 93 23.12 6.66 -5.79
CA ALA A 93 23.70 5.32 -5.71
C ALA A 93 22.71 4.18 -5.98
N THR A 94 21.40 4.45 -5.98
CA THR A 94 20.36 3.46 -6.32
C THR A 94 20.32 3.15 -7.82
N GLY A 95 20.83 4.03 -8.68
CA GLY A 95 20.71 3.95 -10.13
C GLY A 95 19.31 4.23 -10.67
N LEU A 96 18.38 4.71 -9.81
CA LEU A 96 17.00 5.05 -10.16
C LEU A 96 16.79 6.58 -10.22
N GLY A 97 17.82 7.34 -10.47
CA GLY A 97 17.72 8.79 -10.52
C GLY A 97 17.62 9.34 -11.95
N PHE A 98 18.01 10.60 -12.10
CA PHE A 98 17.98 11.28 -13.40
C PHE A 98 18.94 10.68 -14.45
N ASP A 99 19.90 9.86 -14.02
CA ASP A 99 20.90 9.25 -14.91
C ASP A 99 20.29 8.22 -15.86
N ASP A 100 19.14 7.59 -15.49
CA ASP A 100 18.39 6.67 -16.35
C ASP A 100 17.26 7.34 -17.12
N GLY A 101 17.15 8.68 -17.03
CA GLY A 101 16.13 9.49 -17.68
C GLY A 101 14.82 9.57 -16.91
N ASP A 102 14.75 9.04 -15.69
CA ASP A 102 13.59 9.07 -14.77
C ASP A 102 12.26 8.71 -15.46
N ALA A 103 12.29 7.61 -16.19
CA ALA A 103 11.16 7.18 -16.98
C ALA A 103 9.95 6.86 -16.09
N ASP A 104 8.80 7.42 -16.42
CA ASP A 104 7.52 7.08 -15.80
C ASP A 104 7.18 5.61 -16.05
N ARG A 105 6.69 4.93 -15.02
CA ARG A 105 6.27 3.53 -15.06
C ARG A 105 4.80 3.38 -14.67
N PRO A 106 4.08 2.40 -15.23
CA PRO A 106 2.70 2.17 -14.90
C PRO A 106 2.53 1.65 -13.47
N CYS A 107 1.71 2.36 -12.70
CA CYS A 107 1.28 1.93 -11.37
C CYS A 107 -0.17 1.47 -11.44
N ARG A 108 -0.47 0.32 -10.86
CA ARG A 108 -1.80 -0.29 -10.89
C ARG A 108 -2.39 -0.40 -9.49
N PRO A 109 -3.71 -0.19 -9.34
CA PRO A 109 -4.42 -0.41 -8.10
C PRO A 109 -4.16 -1.79 -7.50
N ILE A 110 -3.97 -1.83 -6.18
CA ILE A 110 -3.92 -3.08 -5.43
C ILE A 110 -5.35 -3.35 -4.94
N PRO A 111 -6.00 -4.44 -5.37
CA PRO A 111 -7.37 -4.77 -4.98
C PRO A 111 -7.53 -4.86 -3.47
N GLY A 112 -8.67 -4.38 -2.97
CA GLY A 112 -8.99 -4.39 -1.54
C GLY A 112 -8.32 -3.28 -0.73
N THR A 113 -7.61 -2.34 -1.37
CA THR A 113 -6.94 -1.22 -0.68
C THR A 113 -7.64 0.12 -0.83
N LEU A 114 -8.74 0.19 -1.59
CA LEU A 114 -9.56 1.39 -1.68
C LEU A 114 -10.44 1.49 -0.44
N VAL A 115 -10.11 2.43 0.44
CA VAL A 115 -10.79 2.62 1.73
C VAL A 115 -11.05 4.10 2.02
N PRO A 116 -12.14 4.45 2.74
CA PRO A 116 -12.37 5.82 3.19
C PRO A 116 -11.33 6.23 4.24
N VAL A 117 -11.07 7.54 4.34
CA VAL A 117 -10.20 8.13 5.37
C VAL A 117 -11.10 8.83 6.42
N PRO A 118 -11.57 8.12 7.46
CA PRO A 118 -12.65 8.58 8.33
C PRO A 118 -12.27 9.76 9.24
N TRP A 119 -10.98 9.99 9.46
CA TRP A 119 -10.48 11.13 10.27
C TRP A 119 -10.35 12.43 9.47
N GLN A 120 -10.50 12.39 8.15
CA GLN A 120 -10.53 13.57 7.30
C GLN A 120 -11.96 14.05 7.09
N LYS A 121 -12.17 15.38 7.22
CA LYS A 121 -13.49 15.99 7.05
C LYS A 121 -13.93 16.07 5.57
N ASP A 122 -12.98 15.99 4.65
CA ASP A 122 -13.17 16.24 3.24
C ASP A 122 -13.29 14.91 2.50
N SER A 123 -14.40 14.21 2.62
CA SER A 123 -14.78 13.07 1.74
C SER A 123 -13.62 12.46 0.95
N LEU A 124 -12.57 12.04 1.67
CA LEU A 124 -11.31 11.51 1.14
C LEU A 124 -11.29 10.00 1.23
N ALA A 125 -10.81 9.36 0.18
CA ALA A 125 -10.42 7.95 0.19
C ALA A 125 -8.93 7.79 -0.09
N GLN A 126 -8.40 6.63 0.22
CA GLN A 126 -7.03 6.26 -0.13
C GLN A 126 -7.00 4.94 -0.90
N LEU A 127 -6.01 4.82 -1.79
CA LEU A 127 -5.79 3.64 -2.61
C LEU A 127 -4.28 3.36 -2.71
N GLN A 128 -3.89 2.13 -2.45
CA GLN A 128 -2.52 1.70 -2.70
C GLN A 128 -2.35 1.23 -4.15
N VAL A 129 -1.19 1.56 -4.72
CA VAL A 129 -0.78 1.09 -6.05
C VAL A 129 0.57 0.40 -5.97
N THR A 130 0.88 -0.39 -6.99
CA THR A 130 2.19 -1.04 -7.17
C THR A 130 2.71 -0.76 -8.57
N MET A 131 4.02 -0.56 -8.69
CA MET A 131 4.67 -0.16 -9.93
C MET A 131 5.08 -1.37 -10.77
N HIS A 132 4.91 -1.26 -12.08
CA HIS A 132 5.24 -2.28 -13.05
C HIS A 132 6.16 -1.74 -14.14
N GLU A 133 6.85 -2.63 -14.81
CA GLU A 133 7.52 -2.31 -16.08
C GLU A 133 6.49 -2.13 -17.20
N HIS A 134 6.89 -1.51 -18.32
CA HIS A 134 5.99 -1.26 -19.46
C HIS A 134 5.46 -2.53 -20.11
N ASP A 135 6.18 -3.65 -20.00
CA ASP A 135 5.73 -4.97 -20.46
C ASP A 135 4.76 -5.66 -19.49
N GLY A 136 4.47 -5.03 -18.33
CA GLY A 136 3.60 -5.54 -17.28
C GLY A 136 4.31 -6.36 -16.20
N GLY A 137 5.62 -6.57 -16.33
CA GLY A 137 6.44 -7.23 -15.32
C GLY A 137 6.51 -6.43 -14.02
N ALA A 138 6.92 -7.09 -12.94
CA ALA A 138 7.14 -6.45 -11.64
C ALA A 138 8.32 -5.48 -11.72
N PHE A 139 8.13 -4.25 -11.25
CA PHE A 139 9.25 -3.33 -11.12
C PHE A 139 10.13 -3.74 -9.93
N TYR A 140 11.40 -3.96 -10.18
CA TYR A 140 12.34 -4.50 -9.19
C TYR A 140 12.58 -3.58 -7.98
N GLY A 141 12.36 -2.28 -8.13
CA GLY A 141 12.52 -1.28 -7.06
C GLY A 141 11.32 -1.19 -6.11
N ASP A 142 10.18 -1.80 -6.47
CA ASP A 142 8.98 -1.76 -5.62
C ASP A 142 9.11 -2.78 -4.48
N PRO A 143 9.13 -2.35 -3.20
CA PRO A 143 9.27 -3.22 -2.03
C PRO A 143 8.22 -4.32 -1.97
N ARG A 144 7.02 -4.06 -2.47
CA ARG A 144 5.92 -5.04 -2.51
C ARG A 144 6.25 -6.21 -3.43
N HIS A 145 6.82 -5.96 -4.59
CA HIS A 145 7.26 -7.01 -5.50
C HIS A 145 8.44 -7.79 -4.94
N VAL A 146 9.37 -7.12 -4.25
CA VAL A 146 10.48 -7.80 -3.56
C VAL A 146 9.95 -8.75 -2.49
N LEU A 147 8.99 -8.29 -1.66
CA LEU A 147 8.34 -9.15 -0.67
C LEU A 147 7.61 -10.32 -1.32
N ALA A 148 6.86 -10.09 -2.40
CA ALA A 148 6.17 -11.14 -3.14
C ALA A 148 7.13 -12.23 -3.62
N ALA A 149 8.26 -11.85 -4.22
CA ALA A 149 9.27 -12.80 -4.67
C ALA A 149 9.90 -13.62 -3.54
N VAL A 150 10.09 -13.02 -2.35
CA VAL A 150 10.57 -13.74 -1.16
C VAL A 150 9.52 -14.73 -0.67
N LEU A 151 8.25 -14.32 -0.61
CA LEU A 151 7.14 -15.18 -0.20
C LEU A 151 6.96 -16.38 -1.14
N GLU A 152 7.10 -16.19 -2.45
CA GLU A 152 7.08 -17.28 -3.43
C GLU A 152 8.19 -18.31 -3.16
N ARG A 153 9.41 -17.85 -2.86
CA ARG A 153 10.53 -18.74 -2.52
C ARG A 153 10.26 -19.53 -1.24
N ILE A 154 9.69 -18.92 -0.21
CA ILE A 154 9.31 -19.57 1.04
C ILE A 154 8.23 -20.64 0.77
N THR A 155 7.22 -20.28 -0.02
CA THR A 155 6.12 -21.18 -0.38
C THR A 155 6.61 -22.37 -1.22
N ALA A 156 7.58 -22.16 -2.13
CA ALA A 156 8.20 -23.23 -2.91
C ALA A 156 8.93 -24.27 -2.03
N LEU A 157 9.39 -23.88 -0.83
CA LEU A 157 9.96 -24.79 0.16
C LEU A 157 8.88 -25.54 0.98
N GLY A 158 7.59 -25.35 0.68
CA GLY A 158 6.48 -25.94 1.43
C GLY A 158 6.21 -25.26 2.77
N LEU A 159 6.77 -24.06 3.01
CA LEU A 159 6.60 -23.29 4.22
C LEU A 159 5.50 -22.23 4.03
N THR A 160 4.80 -21.91 5.11
CA THR A 160 3.84 -20.79 5.15
C THR A 160 4.34 -19.76 6.16
N PRO A 161 4.65 -18.54 5.72
CA PRO A 161 5.03 -17.46 6.63
C PRO A 161 3.81 -17.03 7.47
N VAL A 162 4.04 -16.82 8.76
CA VAL A 162 3.04 -16.26 9.68
C VAL A 162 3.64 -15.01 10.30
N VAL A 163 2.94 -13.88 10.16
CA VAL A 163 3.41 -12.58 10.63
C VAL A 163 2.32 -11.97 11.52
N ALA A 164 2.73 -11.31 12.59
CA ALA A 164 1.91 -10.42 13.37
C ALA A 164 2.48 -9.00 13.28
N ILE A 165 1.60 -8.00 13.22
CA ILE A 165 1.98 -6.60 13.23
C ILE A 165 1.64 -6.04 14.61
N GLU A 166 2.62 -5.44 15.27
CA GLU A 166 2.45 -4.76 16.56
C GLU A 166 2.55 -3.25 16.32
N TYR A 167 1.59 -2.51 16.89
CA TYR A 167 1.59 -1.04 16.82
C TYR A 167 1.96 -0.49 18.19
N GLU A 168 2.99 0.35 18.23
CA GLU A 168 3.36 1.13 19.40
C GLU A 168 3.08 2.61 19.15
N PHE A 169 2.31 3.25 20.00
CA PHE A 169 1.94 4.65 19.83
C PHE A 169 1.62 5.32 21.18
N TYR A 170 1.68 6.64 21.17
CA TYR A 170 1.27 7.47 22.29
C TYR A 170 0.11 8.35 21.88
N PHE A 171 -0.86 8.51 22.78
CA PHE A 171 -1.83 9.61 22.67
C PHE A 171 -1.17 10.90 23.10
N ILE A 172 -1.29 11.93 22.28
CA ILE A 172 -0.82 13.28 22.60
C ILE A 172 -2.01 14.23 22.65
N ASP A 173 -1.91 15.25 23.50
CA ASP A 173 -2.93 16.30 23.57
C ASP A 173 -2.96 17.12 22.28
N ARG A 174 -4.16 17.63 21.93
CA ARG A 174 -4.29 18.58 20.83
C ARG A 174 -3.64 19.93 21.15
N GLU A 175 -3.65 20.30 22.44
CA GLU A 175 -2.97 21.50 22.92
C GLU A 175 -1.49 21.26 22.97
N ARG A 176 -0.74 22.14 22.32
CA ARG A 176 0.73 22.10 22.35
C ARG A 176 1.24 22.83 23.56
N GLY A 177 2.30 22.32 24.18
CA GLY A 177 3.03 23.02 25.22
C GLY A 177 3.62 24.34 24.73
N ALA A 178 4.13 25.16 25.65
CA ALA A 178 4.78 26.42 25.31
C ALA A 178 5.99 26.27 24.37
N ASP A 179 6.58 25.10 24.35
CA ASP A 179 7.68 24.68 23.44
C ASP A 179 7.19 24.21 22.05
N GLY A 180 5.88 24.23 21.80
CA GLY A 180 5.25 23.76 20.56
C GLY A 180 5.17 22.25 20.43
N GLN A 181 5.63 21.48 21.41
CA GLN A 181 5.56 20.03 21.43
C GLN A 181 4.19 19.53 21.91
N GLY A 182 3.74 18.40 21.39
CA GLY A 182 2.58 17.71 21.92
C GLY A 182 2.92 17.02 23.24
N ASN A 183 2.12 17.23 24.28
CA ASN A 183 2.28 16.51 25.54
C ASN A 183 1.70 15.10 25.43
N ALA A 184 2.49 14.09 25.76
CA ALA A 184 1.96 12.73 25.91
C ALA A 184 1.02 12.69 27.11
N ARG A 185 -0.24 12.24 26.88
CA ARG A 185 -1.12 11.89 28.00
C ARG A 185 -0.77 10.49 28.48
N THR A 186 -0.39 10.40 29.74
CA THR A 186 -0.54 9.14 30.47
C THR A 186 -2.03 8.92 30.69
N HIS A 187 -2.59 7.88 30.12
CA HIS A 187 -3.94 7.46 30.47
C HIS A 187 -3.83 6.84 31.88
N ASP A 188 -4.17 7.60 32.91
CA ASP A 188 -4.41 7.01 34.20
C ASP A 188 -5.57 6.03 34.00
N ALA A 189 -5.29 4.75 34.21
CA ALA A 189 -6.32 3.74 34.20
C ALA A 189 -7.38 4.18 35.22
N VAL A 190 -8.53 4.61 34.70
CA VAL A 190 -9.70 4.84 35.53
C VAL A 190 -10.07 3.47 36.08
N GLY A 191 -9.87 3.32 37.40
CA GLY A 191 -10.27 2.16 38.14
C GLY A 191 -11.78 1.92 38.12
#